data_65544555a3868edee4f6ab4df75165ee
#
_entry.id   65544555a3868edee4f6ab4df75165ee
#
_cell.length_a   1.000
_cell.length_b   1.000
_cell.length_c   1.000
_cell.angle_alpha   90.00
_cell.angle_beta   90.00
_cell.angle_gamma   90.00
#
_symmetry.space_group_name_H-M   'P 1'
#
loop_
_entity.id
_entity.type
_entity.pdbx_description
1 polymer ?
#
loop_
_entity_poly.entity_id
_entity_poly.type
_entity_poly.pdbx_seq_one_letter_code
_entity_poly.pdbx_strand_id
1 'polypeptide(L)'
;MEKTVTVQAENRDAAEEQVKTAYYNSEHILDAENFTGVEFGTQAEREIQQEQTPMMDVLLIRPNMYPQPVQIGCELEDLQKAVGGYIQAVYPFEDPVALVMNEEGKLNGSELNRALRDEDGDIYDIVAGDFYVVGLGEEDFCSLSPEQMKKYEEHFHQPEMFVRMGRSIMALPLPDDKVKKADAPEKAAPTPHKSSPDRDSL
;
A
#
# COMPACT_ATOMS: atom_id res chain seq x y z
N MET A 1 -7.51 26.79 -36.16
CA MET A 1 -7.75 25.48 -35.49
C MET A 1 -7.29 25.63 -34.06
N GLU A 2 -8.06 25.15 -33.12
CA GLU A 2 -7.75 25.21 -31.68
C GLU A 2 -7.63 23.79 -31.12
N LYS A 3 -6.61 23.55 -30.28
CA LYS A 3 -6.40 22.27 -29.59
C LYS A 3 -6.21 22.56 -28.10
N THR A 4 -7.09 22.03 -27.29
CA THR A 4 -7.03 22.15 -25.83
C THR A 4 -6.29 20.91 -25.27
N VAL A 5 -5.32 21.15 -24.40
CA VAL A 5 -4.60 20.11 -23.63
C VAL A 5 -4.66 20.45 -22.15
N THR A 6 -4.72 19.44 -21.30
CA THR A 6 -4.70 19.60 -19.85
C THR A 6 -3.33 19.19 -19.35
N VAL A 7 -2.68 20.04 -18.57
CA VAL A 7 -1.40 19.79 -17.95
C VAL A 7 -1.45 20.13 -16.46
N GLN A 8 -0.64 19.46 -15.66
CA GLN A 8 -0.46 19.76 -14.24
C GLN A 8 0.82 20.58 -14.08
N ALA A 9 0.72 21.73 -13.44
CA ALA A 9 1.87 22.61 -13.19
C ALA A 9 1.67 23.40 -11.90
N GLU A 10 2.74 23.95 -11.37
CA GLU A 10 2.72 24.73 -10.13
C GLU A 10 1.95 26.05 -10.28
N ASN A 11 1.91 26.61 -11.49
CA ASN A 11 1.22 27.86 -11.81
C ASN A 11 0.96 27.91 -13.32
N ARG A 12 0.22 28.95 -13.73
CA ARG A 12 -0.17 29.18 -15.12
C ARG A 12 1.01 29.31 -16.08
N ASP A 13 2.05 30.04 -15.70
CA ASP A 13 3.21 30.27 -16.55
C ASP A 13 3.97 28.97 -16.80
N ALA A 14 4.13 28.13 -15.77
CA ALA A 14 4.73 26.80 -15.87
C ALA A 14 3.90 25.86 -16.75
N ALA A 15 2.56 25.92 -16.68
CA ALA A 15 1.68 25.13 -17.54
C ALA A 15 1.84 25.53 -19.01
N GLU A 16 1.85 26.83 -19.30
CA GLU A 16 2.06 27.34 -20.67
C GLU A 16 3.45 26.95 -21.22
N GLU A 17 4.49 26.98 -20.40
CA GLU A 17 5.85 26.61 -20.81
C GLU A 17 5.96 25.10 -21.09
N GLN A 18 5.30 24.25 -20.29
CA GLN A 18 5.22 22.81 -20.57
C GLN A 18 4.54 22.52 -21.91
N VAL A 19 3.41 23.18 -22.21
CA VAL A 19 2.68 22.98 -23.46
C VAL A 19 3.51 23.51 -24.65
N LYS A 20 4.18 24.66 -24.51
CA LYS A 20 5.09 25.20 -25.53
C LYS A 20 6.22 24.23 -25.82
N THR A 21 6.86 23.69 -24.79
CA THR A 21 7.96 22.73 -24.91
C THR A 21 7.50 21.45 -25.62
N ALA A 22 6.35 20.89 -25.21
CA ALA A 22 5.76 19.70 -25.83
C ALA A 22 5.38 19.95 -27.31
N TYR A 23 4.90 21.15 -27.63
CA TYR A 23 4.61 21.53 -29.02
C TYR A 23 5.91 21.58 -29.87
N TYR A 24 6.96 22.25 -29.39
CA TYR A 24 8.24 22.33 -30.12
C TYR A 24 8.96 20.98 -30.22
N ASN A 25 8.71 20.07 -29.28
CA ASN A 25 9.19 18.68 -29.33
C ASN A 25 8.33 17.76 -30.21
N SER A 26 7.31 18.33 -30.92
CA SER A 26 6.39 17.59 -31.80
C SER A 26 5.51 16.56 -31.06
N GLU A 27 5.33 16.68 -29.75
CA GLU A 27 4.42 15.87 -28.96
C GLU A 27 2.96 16.28 -29.20
N HIS A 28 2.74 17.56 -29.52
CA HIS A 28 1.44 18.13 -29.90
C HIS A 28 1.51 18.68 -31.33
N ILE A 29 0.88 17.98 -32.28
CA ILE A 29 0.83 18.38 -33.67
C ILE A 29 -0.48 19.12 -33.94
N LEU A 30 -0.38 20.30 -34.58
CA LEU A 30 -1.49 21.04 -35.13
C LEU A 30 -1.50 20.87 -36.66
N ASP A 31 -2.50 20.14 -37.17
CA ASP A 31 -2.63 19.82 -38.57
C ASP A 31 -3.53 20.87 -39.23
N ALA A 32 -2.94 21.83 -39.93
CA ALA A 32 -3.67 22.83 -40.68
C ALA A 32 -2.91 23.24 -41.94
N GLU A 33 -3.55 23.18 -43.10
CA GLU A 33 -2.98 23.54 -44.41
C GLU A 33 -2.59 25.02 -44.55
N ASN A 34 -3.16 25.92 -43.72
CA ASN A 34 -2.92 27.36 -43.74
C ASN A 34 -2.52 27.90 -42.37
N PHE A 35 -1.47 27.34 -41.79
CA PHE A 35 -1.00 27.73 -40.49
C PHE A 35 -0.21 29.04 -40.53
N THR A 36 -0.69 30.08 -39.80
CA THR A 36 -0.07 31.41 -39.76
C THR A 36 0.67 31.74 -38.46
N GLY A 37 0.52 30.89 -37.43
CA GLY A 37 1.15 31.08 -36.14
C GLY A 37 0.50 30.26 -35.03
N VAL A 38 1.13 30.19 -33.87
CA VAL A 38 0.63 29.55 -32.65
C VAL A 38 0.53 30.59 -31.53
N GLU A 39 -0.64 30.70 -30.94
CA GLU A 39 -0.86 31.38 -29.66
C GLU A 39 -1.08 30.33 -28.58
N PHE A 40 -0.42 30.51 -27.45
CA PHE A 40 -0.63 29.70 -26.24
C PHE A 40 -1.38 30.52 -25.21
N GLY A 41 -2.37 29.93 -24.60
CA GLY A 41 -3.14 30.60 -23.55
C GLY A 41 -3.86 29.60 -22.65
N THR A 42 -4.07 29.98 -21.40
CA THR A 42 -4.79 29.18 -20.43
C THR A 42 -6.28 29.47 -20.51
N GLN A 43 -7.11 28.46 -20.77
CA GLN A 43 -8.58 28.61 -20.82
C GLN A 43 -9.21 28.47 -19.43
N ALA A 44 -8.69 27.61 -18.59
CA ALA A 44 -9.19 27.39 -17.25
C ALA A 44 -8.06 26.91 -16.34
N GLU A 45 -8.06 27.41 -15.13
CA GLU A 45 -7.24 26.94 -14.00
C GLU A 45 -8.16 26.25 -13.00
N ARG A 46 -7.74 25.07 -12.52
CA ARG A 46 -8.36 24.40 -11.37
C ARG A 46 -7.25 24.09 -10.39
N GLU A 47 -7.42 24.50 -9.16
CA GLU A 47 -6.58 23.96 -8.08
C GLU A 47 -6.84 22.46 -8.00
N ILE A 48 -5.79 21.67 -8.27
CA ILE A 48 -5.80 20.26 -7.90
C ILE A 48 -5.55 20.26 -6.40
N GLN A 49 -6.63 20.26 -5.63
CA GLN A 49 -6.53 19.84 -4.24
C GLN A 49 -5.98 18.41 -4.32
N GLN A 50 -4.78 18.21 -3.81
CA GLN A 50 -4.32 16.86 -3.52
C GLN A 50 -5.40 16.29 -2.58
N GLU A 51 -6.29 15.48 -3.10
CA GLU A 51 -7.16 14.67 -2.28
C GLU A 51 -6.23 13.87 -1.39
N GLN A 52 -6.12 14.32 -0.14
CA GLN A 52 -5.41 13.54 0.88
C GLN A 52 -6.21 12.26 0.98
N THR A 53 -5.67 11.19 0.42
CA THR A 53 -6.27 9.86 0.56
C THR A 53 -6.56 9.66 2.04
N PRO A 54 -7.82 9.41 2.43
CA PRO A 54 -8.13 9.23 3.83
C PRO A 54 -7.26 8.10 4.39
N MET A 55 -6.66 8.35 5.55
CA MET A 55 -5.74 7.40 6.20
C MET A 55 -6.43 6.77 7.39
N MET A 56 -6.14 5.51 7.67
CA MET A 56 -6.61 4.81 8.85
C MET A 56 -5.45 4.31 9.72
N ASP A 57 -5.65 4.41 11.04
CA ASP A 57 -4.73 3.90 12.04
C ASP A 57 -5.00 2.39 12.25
N VAL A 58 -4.01 1.57 11.95
CA VAL A 58 -4.11 0.11 11.97
C VAL A 58 -2.91 -0.51 12.67
N LEU A 59 -3.01 -1.79 13.02
CA LEU A 59 -1.90 -2.51 13.64
C LEU A 59 -1.27 -3.46 12.62
N LEU A 60 -0.01 -3.23 12.29
CA LEU A 60 0.79 -4.09 11.42
C LEU A 60 1.45 -5.20 12.24
N ILE A 61 1.25 -6.44 11.81
CA ILE A 61 1.86 -7.64 12.38
C ILE A 61 2.76 -8.29 11.34
N ARG A 62 4.06 -8.32 11.62
CA ARG A 62 5.07 -8.94 10.76
C ARG A 62 5.64 -10.22 11.38
N PRO A 63 6.11 -11.18 10.57
CA PRO A 63 6.80 -12.36 11.07
C PRO A 63 8.01 -12.00 11.94
N ASN A 64 8.14 -12.63 13.08
CA ASN A 64 9.26 -12.46 14.03
C ASN A 64 9.42 -11.04 14.60
N MET A 65 8.38 -10.20 14.53
CA MET A 65 8.41 -8.83 15.04
C MET A 65 7.25 -8.57 16.01
N TYR A 66 7.46 -7.59 16.89
CA TYR A 66 6.36 -7.07 17.70
C TYR A 66 5.38 -6.27 16.83
N PRO A 67 4.08 -6.21 17.22
CA PRO A 67 3.09 -5.39 16.55
C PRO A 67 3.51 -3.93 16.45
N GLN A 68 3.10 -3.25 15.38
CA GLN A 68 3.43 -1.85 15.14
C GLN A 68 2.19 -1.07 14.71
N PRO A 69 1.80 -0.02 15.45
CA PRO A 69 0.81 0.93 14.96
C PRO A 69 1.34 1.65 13.72
N VAL A 70 0.56 1.67 12.65
CA VAL A 70 0.91 2.34 11.39
C VAL A 70 -0.31 3.01 10.79
N GLN A 71 -0.09 3.91 9.84
CA GLN A 71 -1.15 4.52 9.05
C GLN A 71 -1.07 4.00 7.61
N ILE A 72 -2.21 3.59 7.06
CA ILE A 72 -2.36 3.17 5.66
C ILE A 72 -3.56 3.87 5.04
N GLY A 73 -3.57 4.00 3.70
CA GLY A 73 -4.74 4.52 2.99
C GLY A 73 -5.95 3.58 3.12
N CYS A 74 -7.15 4.16 3.02
CA CYS A 74 -8.40 3.41 3.17
C CYS A 74 -8.86 2.74 1.88
N GLU A 75 -8.32 3.14 0.74
CA GLU A 75 -8.73 2.62 -0.56
C GLU A 75 -8.26 1.17 -0.77
N LEU A 76 -9.00 0.41 -1.56
CA LEU A 76 -8.65 -0.99 -1.88
C LEU A 76 -7.23 -1.13 -2.44
N GLU A 77 -6.81 -0.19 -3.29
CA GLU A 77 -5.47 -0.16 -3.88
C GLU A 77 -4.37 0.01 -2.82
N ASP A 78 -4.63 0.83 -1.79
CA ASP A 78 -3.69 1.03 -0.68
C ASP A 78 -3.54 -0.23 0.16
N LEU A 79 -4.66 -0.91 0.43
CA LEU A 79 -4.66 -2.19 1.14
C LEU A 79 -3.92 -3.27 0.35
N GLN A 80 -4.18 -3.38 -0.96
CA GLN A 80 -3.48 -4.32 -1.84
C GLN A 80 -1.98 -4.04 -1.89
N LYS A 81 -1.60 -2.77 -1.94
CA LYS A 81 -0.20 -2.36 -1.88
C LYS A 81 0.44 -2.69 -0.52
N ALA A 82 -0.28 -2.48 0.57
CA ALA A 82 0.20 -2.76 1.91
C ALA A 82 0.48 -4.25 2.14
N VAL A 83 -0.38 -5.15 1.64
CA VAL A 83 -0.19 -6.61 1.75
C VAL A 83 0.62 -7.22 0.60
N GLY A 84 0.93 -6.43 -0.43
CA GLY A 84 1.73 -6.87 -1.59
C GLY A 84 0.99 -7.80 -2.55
N GLY A 85 -0.34 -7.66 -2.70
CA GLY A 85 -1.16 -8.48 -3.60
C GLY A 85 -2.65 -8.35 -3.34
N TYR A 86 -3.45 -9.32 -3.79
CA TYR A 86 -4.88 -9.34 -3.48
C TYR A 86 -5.11 -9.54 -1.98
N ILE A 87 -6.13 -8.86 -1.45
CA ILE A 87 -6.45 -8.94 -0.03
C ILE A 87 -7.37 -10.12 0.27
N GLN A 88 -7.13 -10.77 1.39
CA GLN A 88 -8.05 -11.63 2.09
C GLN A 88 -8.36 -10.98 3.44
N ALA A 89 -9.64 -10.87 3.77
CA ALA A 89 -10.09 -10.44 5.10
C ALA A 89 -10.70 -11.63 5.84
N VAL A 90 -10.31 -11.81 7.11
CA VAL A 90 -10.89 -12.80 8.02
C VAL A 90 -11.34 -12.13 9.31
N TYR A 91 -12.36 -12.69 9.93
CA TYR A 91 -13.09 -12.11 11.08
C TYR A 91 -13.05 -13.08 12.27
N PRO A 92 -11.88 -13.29 12.90
CA PRO A 92 -11.72 -14.30 13.95
C PRO A 92 -12.23 -13.86 15.32
N PHE A 93 -12.70 -12.63 15.46
CA PHE A 93 -13.10 -12.04 16.75
C PHE A 93 -14.55 -11.59 16.72
N GLU A 94 -15.18 -11.52 17.90
CA GLU A 94 -16.51 -10.95 18.05
C GLU A 94 -16.51 -9.41 17.94
N ASP A 95 -15.37 -8.78 18.21
CA ASP A 95 -15.20 -7.34 18.06
C ASP A 95 -15.30 -6.92 16.59
N PRO A 96 -15.73 -5.68 16.31
CA PRO A 96 -15.78 -5.15 14.95
C PRO A 96 -14.37 -4.85 14.41
N VAL A 97 -13.60 -5.88 14.18
CA VAL A 97 -12.26 -5.83 13.58
C VAL A 97 -12.09 -6.95 12.56
N ALA A 98 -11.20 -6.73 11.60
CA ALA A 98 -10.78 -7.74 10.63
C ALA A 98 -9.26 -7.89 10.61
N LEU A 99 -8.80 -9.07 10.19
CA LEU A 99 -7.42 -9.29 9.80
C LEU A 99 -7.34 -9.24 8.27
N VAL A 100 -6.56 -8.32 7.74
CA VAL A 100 -6.34 -8.14 6.30
C VAL A 100 -4.94 -8.59 5.95
N MET A 101 -4.83 -9.53 5.01
CA MET A 101 -3.58 -10.18 4.62
C MET A 101 -3.55 -10.45 3.11
N ASN A 102 -2.40 -10.86 2.60
CA ASN A 102 -2.28 -11.33 1.23
C ASN A 102 -2.99 -12.68 1.05
N GLU A 103 -3.93 -12.77 0.09
CA GLU A 103 -4.69 -13.99 -0.21
C GLU A 103 -3.76 -15.17 -0.57
N GLU A 104 -2.66 -14.90 -1.27
CA GLU A 104 -1.72 -15.91 -1.71
C GLU A 104 -0.56 -16.15 -0.73
N GLY A 105 -0.56 -15.52 0.45
CA GLY A 105 0.55 -15.57 1.40
C GLY A 105 1.05 -16.98 1.72
N LYS A 106 0.16 -17.95 1.86
CA LYS A 106 0.52 -19.37 2.08
C LYS A 106 1.04 -20.06 0.83
N LEU A 107 0.63 -19.61 -0.35
CA LEU A 107 0.97 -20.22 -1.64
C LEU A 107 2.27 -19.67 -2.21
N ASN A 108 2.55 -18.40 -1.99
CA ASN A 108 3.76 -17.73 -2.48
C ASN A 108 5.00 -17.97 -1.60
N GLY A 109 4.86 -18.74 -0.50
CA GLY A 109 5.95 -19.08 0.39
C GLY A 109 6.31 -18.00 1.41
N SER A 110 5.38 -17.10 1.72
CA SER A 110 5.57 -16.13 2.80
C SER A 110 5.84 -16.83 4.14
N GLU A 111 6.65 -16.20 4.98
CA GLU A 111 6.99 -16.71 6.31
C GLU A 111 5.73 -16.79 7.20
N LEU A 112 5.60 -17.89 7.96
CA LEU A 112 4.48 -18.03 8.91
C LEU A 112 4.61 -17.01 10.02
N ASN A 113 3.48 -16.39 10.40
CA ASN A 113 3.46 -15.21 11.26
C ASN A 113 2.82 -15.47 12.62
N ARG A 114 1.52 -15.70 12.65
CA ARG A 114 0.75 -15.92 13.89
C ARG A 114 -0.24 -17.06 13.68
N ALA A 115 -0.43 -17.88 14.69
CA ALA A 115 -1.49 -18.87 14.74
C ALA A 115 -2.81 -18.24 15.16
N LEU A 116 -3.88 -18.57 14.44
CA LEU A 116 -5.24 -18.26 14.85
C LEU A 116 -5.81 -19.44 15.65
N ARG A 117 -6.33 -19.15 16.84
CA ARG A 117 -6.82 -20.15 17.77
C ARG A 117 -8.30 -19.96 18.06
N ASP A 118 -8.98 -21.06 18.28
CA ASP A 118 -10.34 -21.06 18.78
C ASP A 118 -10.39 -20.82 20.30
N GLU A 119 -11.61 -20.89 20.87
CA GLU A 119 -11.85 -20.67 22.30
C GLU A 119 -11.17 -21.71 23.18
N ASP A 120 -10.94 -22.93 22.67
CA ASP A 120 -10.25 -24.01 23.37
C ASP A 120 -8.72 -23.88 23.28
N GLY A 121 -8.20 -22.92 22.49
CA GLY A 121 -6.79 -22.66 22.26
C GLY A 121 -6.20 -23.51 21.14
N ASP A 122 -7.01 -24.28 20.44
CA ASP A 122 -6.57 -25.11 19.31
C ASP A 122 -6.33 -24.26 18.07
N ILE A 123 -5.24 -24.55 17.37
CA ILE A 123 -4.86 -23.83 16.15
C ILE A 123 -5.74 -24.32 15.00
N TYR A 124 -6.61 -23.45 14.50
CA TYR A 124 -7.43 -23.75 13.32
C TYR A 124 -6.86 -23.14 12.01
N ASP A 125 -6.04 -22.10 12.11
CA ASP A 125 -5.34 -21.51 10.97
C ASP A 125 -4.02 -20.83 11.37
N ILE A 126 -3.18 -20.54 10.36
CA ILE A 126 -1.91 -19.82 10.55
C ILE A 126 -1.82 -18.77 9.44
N VAL A 127 -1.62 -17.51 9.82
CA VAL A 127 -1.38 -16.42 8.90
C VAL A 127 0.06 -16.48 8.38
N ALA A 128 0.24 -16.28 7.09
CA ALA A 128 1.56 -16.20 6.45
C ALA A 128 1.78 -14.80 5.84
N GLY A 129 2.98 -14.26 6.03
CA GLY A 129 3.34 -12.91 5.60
C GLY A 129 2.85 -11.82 6.57
N ASP A 130 2.95 -10.59 6.13
CA ASP A 130 2.46 -9.43 6.86
C ASP A 130 0.93 -9.41 6.85
N PHE A 131 0.34 -8.98 7.96
CA PHE A 131 -1.09 -8.72 8.03
C PHE A 131 -1.39 -7.52 8.90
N TYR A 132 -2.57 -6.97 8.70
CA TYR A 132 -3.05 -5.78 9.38
C TYR A 132 -4.31 -6.10 10.17
N VAL A 133 -4.39 -5.60 11.40
CA VAL A 133 -5.64 -5.54 12.15
C VAL A 133 -6.27 -4.20 11.86
N VAL A 134 -7.47 -4.21 11.31
CA VAL A 134 -8.24 -3.03 10.93
C VAL A 134 -9.59 -3.00 11.64
N GLY A 135 -10.13 -1.81 11.88
CA GLY A 135 -11.49 -1.66 12.39
C GLY A 135 -12.52 -1.91 11.29
N LEU A 136 -13.74 -2.28 11.70
CA LEU A 136 -14.90 -2.41 10.81
C LEU A 136 -15.84 -1.22 11.04
N GLY A 137 -16.05 -0.44 9.98
CA GLY A 137 -17.08 0.59 9.89
C GLY A 137 -18.42 0.01 9.43
N GLU A 138 -19.38 0.88 9.07
CA GLU A 138 -20.69 0.45 8.58
C GLU A 138 -20.62 -0.16 7.19
N GLU A 139 -19.76 0.34 6.32
CA GLU A 139 -19.62 -0.11 4.92
C GLU A 139 -18.19 -0.55 4.60
N ASP A 140 -17.18 0.07 5.21
CA ASP A 140 -15.76 -0.10 4.87
C ASP A 140 -14.89 -0.37 6.10
N PHE A 141 -13.61 -0.69 5.86
CA PHE A 141 -12.60 -0.73 6.90
C PHE A 141 -12.34 0.68 7.45
N CYS A 142 -12.02 0.75 8.74
CA CYS A 142 -11.76 2.02 9.41
C CYS A 142 -10.57 1.91 10.38
N SER A 143 -10.22 3.04 10.99
CA SER A 143 -9.22 3.07 12.05
C SER A 143 -9.63 2.21 13.24
N LEU A 144 -8.65 1.55 13.85
CA LEU A 144 -8.85 0.96 15.18
C LEU A 144 -9.07 2.06 16.22
N SER A 145 -9.99 1.83 17.14
CA SER A 145 -10.07 2.69 18.33
C SER A 145 -8.81 2.50 19.20
N PRO A 146 -8.46 3.48 20.06
CA PRO A 146 -7.33 3.32 20.97
C PRO A 146 -7.41 2.07 21.86
N GLU A 147 -8.62 1.67 22.24
CA GLU A 147 -8.87 0.47 23.05
C GLU A 147 -8.63 -0.81 22.24
N GLN A 148 -9.12 -0.85 20.99
CA GLN A 148 -8.85 -1.95 20.07
C GLN A 148 -7.38 -2.05 19.74
N MET A 149 -6.73 -0.92 19.44
CA MET A 149 -5.27 -0.89 19.15
C MET A 149 -4.48 -1.56 20.28
N LYS A 150 -4.73 -1.15 21.53
CA LYS A 150 -4.07 -1.73 22.70
C LYS A 150 -4.41 -3.21 22.89
N LYS A 151 -5.69 -3.59 22.77
CA LYS A 151 -6.16 -4.97 22.92
C LYS A 151 -5.47 -5.90 21.94
N TYR A 152 -5.37 -5.51 20.66
CA TYR A 152 -4.79 -6.35 19.63
C TYR A 152 -3.25 -6.28 19.60
N GLU A 153 -2.65 -5.18 20.07
CA GLU A 153 -1.23 -5.12 20.35
C GLU A 153 -0.83 -6.13 21.43
N GLU A 154 -1.60 -6.22 22.53
CA GLU A 154 -1.39 -7.23 23.58
C GLU A 154 -1.65 -8.65 23.07
N HIS A 155 -2.75 -8.84 22.29
CA HIS A 155 -3.13 -10.15 21.76
C HIS A 155 -2.07 -10.75 20.83
N PHE A 156 -1.51 -9.95 19.93
CA PHE A 156 -0.48 -10.38 18.98
C PHE A 156 0.94 -10.06 19.43
N HIS A 157 1.12 -9.63 20.66
CA HIS A 157 2.43 -9.18 21.18
C HIS A 157 3.53 -10.21 20.95
N GLN A 158 3.24 -11.47 21.30
CA GLN A 158 4.25 -12.54 21.24
C GLN A 158 4.42 -13.06 19.81
N PRO A 159 5.58 -12.85 19.16
CA PRO A 159 5.90 -13.51 17.91
C PRO A 159 6.03 -15.03 18.10
N GLU A 160 5.69 -15.77 17.06
CA GLU A 160 5.66 -17.23 17.10
C GLU A 160 6.63 -17.84 16.09
N MET A 161 7.26 -18.95 16.48
CA MET A 161 7.99 -19.83 15.59
C MET A 161 7.19 -21.11 15.35
N PHE A 162 7.25 -21.64 14.15
CA PHE A 162 6.46 -22.80 13.75
C PHE A 162 7.37 -24.02 13.54
N VAL A 163 7.06 -25.10 14.23
CA VAL A 163 7.81 -26.35 14.15
C VAL A 163 6.89 -27.45 13.63
N ARG A 164 7.30 -28.10 12.55
CA ARG A 164 6.57 -29.24 12.01
C ARG A 164 6.91 -30.53 12.76
N MET A 165 5.92 -31.14 13.35
CA MET A 165 6.03 -32.44 14.01
C MET A 165 5.14 -33.46 13.30
N GLY A 166 5.73 -34.23 12.41
CA GLY A 166 4.97 -35.19 11.58
C GLY A 166 3.95 -34.49 10.68
N ARG A 167 2.66 -34.69 10.95
CA ARG A 167 1.55 -34.05 10.21
C ARG A 167 1.02 -32.78 10.87
N SER A 168 1.43 -32.48 12.09
CA SER A 168 0.98 -31.31 12.84
C SER A 168 2.02 -30.19 12.80
N ILE A 169 1.55 -28.96 12.93
CA ILE A 169 2.38 -27.77 13.13
C ILE A 169 2.14 -27.29 14.54
N MET A 170 3.24 -27.07 15.27
CA MET A 170 3.21 -26.45 16.58
C MET A 170 3.69 -25.02 16.48
N ALA A 171 2.97 -24.09 17.08
CA ALA A 171 3.38 -22.72 17.27
C ALA A 171 4.00 -22.57 18.67
N LEU A 172 5.22 -22.08 18.74
CA LEU A 172 5.96 -21.85 19.98
C LEU A 172 6.30 -20.37 20.08
N PRO A 173 6.31 -19.77 21.28
CA PRO A 173 6.78 -18.41 21.46
C PRO A 173 8.19 -18.25 20.91
N LEU A 174 8.42 -17.20 20.12
CA LEU A 174 9.76 -16.83 19.68
C LEU A 174 10.50 -16.19 20.86
N PRO A 175 11.71 -16.65 21.22
CA PRO A 175 12.50 -16.00 22.27
C PRO A 175 12.83 -14.54 21.93
N ASP A 176 12.81 -13.66 22.93
CA ASP A 176 12.98 -12.19 22.74
C ASP A 176 14.30 -11.81 22.05
N ASP A 177 15.35 -12.60 22.25
CA ASP A 177 16.66 -12.42 21.61
C ASP A 177 16.63 -12.67 20.09
N LYS A 178 15.58 -13.33 19.60
CA LYS A 178 15.34 -13.62 18.18
C LYS A 178 14.28 -12.72 17.54
N VAL A 179 13.59 -11.91 18.33
CA VAL A 179 12.62 -10.95 17.80
C VAL A 179 13.37 -9.86 17.05
N LYS A 180 13.01 -9.66 15.79
CA LYS A 180 13.60 -8.61 14.96
C LYS A 180 13.13 -7.25 15.48
N LYS A 181 14.05 -6.28 15.56
CA LYS A 181 13.66 -4.89 15.83
C LYS A 181 13.07 -4.27 14.57
N ALA A 182 12.07 -3.42 14.75
CA ALA A 182 11.54 -2.63 13.64
C ALA A 182 12.66 -1.76 13.06
N ASP A 183 12.95 -1.92 11.79
CA ASP A 183 13.72 -0.91 11.07
C ASP A 183 12.89 0.37 11.02
N ALA A 184 13.54 1.52 11.27
CA ALA A 184 12.88 2.81 11.13
C ALA A 184 12.28 2.90 9.71
N PRO A 185 11.11 3.57 9.52
CA PRO A 185 10.41 3.59 8.25
C PRO A 185 11.35 4.03 7.13
N GLU A 186 11.64 3.11 6.22
CA GLU A 186 12.44 3.38 5.04
C GLU A 186 11.67 4.41 4.20
N LYS A 187 12.20 5.64 4.14
CA LYS A 187 11.73 6.64 3.21
C LYS A 187 11.78 6.03 1.82
N ALA A 188 10.62 5.91 1.19
CA ALA A 188 10.49 5.44 -0.17
C ALA A 188 11.56 6.08 -1.06
N ALA A 189 12.53 5.29 -1.48
CA ALA A 189 13.56 5.71 -2.42
C ALA A 189 12.90 5.92 -3.79
N PRO A 190 13.23 6.99 -4.53
CA PRO A 190 12.71 7.18 -5.87
C PRO A 190 13.21 6.05 -6.76
N THR A 191 12.29 5.39 -7.44
CA THR A 191 12.56 4.33 -8.43
C THR A 191 13.52 4.87 -9.51
N PRO A 192 14.65 4.22 -9.80
CA PRO A 192 15.51 4.64 -10.90
C PRO A 192 14.82 4.36 -12.24
N HIS A 193 14.61 5.42 -13.03
CA HIS A 193 14.23 5.31 -14.42
C HIS A 193 15.23 4.40 -15.16
N LYS A 194 14.76 3.29 -15.70
CA LYS A 194 15.49 2.49 -16.67
C LYS A 194 15.59 3.29 -17.96
N SER A 195 16.76 3.84 -18.22
CA SER A 195 17.16 4.32 -19.55
C SER A 195 17.20 3.12 -20.49
N SER A 196 16.48 3.20 -21.58
CA SER A 196 16.54 2.25 -22.70
C SER A 196 17.93 2.30 -23.33
N PRO A 197 18.52 1.17 -23.74
CA PRO A 197 19.80 1.18 -24.45
C PRO A 197 19.61 1.67 -25.88
N ASP A 198 20.45 2.62 -26.27
CA ASP A 198 20.70 3.05 -27.63
C ASP A 198 20.93 1.84 -28.56
N ARG A 199 20.14 1.79 -29.63
CA ARG A 199 20.45 1.00 -30.81
C ARG A 199 21.09 1.91 -31.85
N ASP A 200 22.38 2.08 -31.72
CA ASP A 200 23.25 2.42 -32.87
C ASP A 200 24.21 1.26 -33.09
N SER A 201 24.10 0.65 -34.23
CA SER A 201 25.19 0.12 -35.06
C SER A 201 24.65 -0.94 -36.04
N LEU A 202 24.49 -0.56 -37.24
CA LEU A 202 24.94 -1.10 -38.53
C LEU A 202 23.97 -0.78 -39.64
#